data_b11f42df13f9585069ed93995fb1b844
#
_entry.id   b11f42df13f9585069ed93995fb1b844
#
_cell.length_a   1.000
_cell.length_b   1.000
_cell.length_c   1.000
_cell.angle_alpha   90.00
_cell.angle_beta   90.00
_cell.angle_gamma   90.00
#
_symmetry.space_group_name_H-M   'P 1'
#
loop_
_entity.id
_entity.type
_entity.pdbx_description
1 polymer ?
#
loop_
_entity_poly.entity_id
_entity_poly.type
_entity_poly.pdbx_seq_one_letter_code
_entity_poly.pdbx_strand_id
1 'polypeptide(L)'
;MTAFTIDLSPITHLDHTQFEQLCAANPEIKLELTPTGALVIMSPTGGETGMNNATLIARFVIWNEQTNLGVVFDSSTCFKLPNGGERSPDVAWVEKSRWNALTPEQQRKFPPLCPDFALELVSPATTPPPSAPKCKNTSTVASASAG
;
A
#
# COMPACT_ATOMS: atom_id res chain seq x y z
N MET A 1 7.35 -10.41 3.83
CA MET A 1 8.09 -9.69 2.77
C MET A 1 9.31 -9.04 3.41
N THR A 2 10.50 -9.26 2.88
CA THR A 2 11.71 -8.57 3.38
C THR A 2 11.76 -7.20 2.74
N ALA A 3 11.93 -6.16 3.54
CA ALA A 3 12.03 -4.79 3.03
C ALA A 3 13.39 -4.20 3.46
N PHE A 4 14.00 -3.43 2.59
CA PHE A 4 15.19 -2.64 2.88
C PHE A 4 14.81 -1.18 3.03
N THR A 5 15.21 -0.56 4.13
CA THR A 5 14.92 0.87 4.37
C THR A 5 16.21 1.66 4.21
N ILE A 6 16.15 2.71 3.39
CA ILE A 6 17.24 3.66 3.18
C ILE A 6 16.81 5.00 3.75
N ASP A 7 17.54 5.49 4.75
CA ASP A 7 17.36 6.84 5.26
C ASP A 7 18.04 7.82 4.28
N LEU A 8 17.24 8.64 3.62
CA LEU A 8 17.70 9.65 2.68
C LEU A 8 17.93 11.02 3.35
N SER A 9 17.53 11.19 4.60
CA SER A 9 17.56 12.48 5.31
C SER A 9 18.92 13.18 5.34
N PRO A 10 20.08 12.48 5.33
CA PRO A 10 21.39 13.14 5.25
C PRO A 10 21.67 13.83 3.91
N ILE A 11 20.90 13.51 2.85
CA ILE A 11 21.16 13.97 1.49
C ILE A 11 19.97 14.78 0.96
N THR A 12 18.74 14.27 1.14
CA THR A 12 17.53 14.85 0.55
C THR A 12 16.27 14.37 1.26
N HIS A 13 15.16 15.09 1.02
CA HIS A 13 13.80 14.64 1.28
C HIS A 13 13.03 14.59 -0.04
N LEU A 14 12.46 13.43 -0.36
CA LEU A 14 11.62 13.28 -1.55
C LEU A 14 10.21 13.80 -1.24
N ASP A 15 9.71 14.68 -2.10
CA ASP A 15 8.27 14.97 -2.16
C ASP A 15 7.53 13.93 -3.02
N HIS A 16 6.20 14.01 -3.05
CA HIS A 16 5.38 13.09 -3.83
C HIS A 16 5.74 13.06 -5.33
N THR A 17 6.06 14.21 -5.92
CA THR A 17 6.42 14.32 -7.34
C THR A 17 7.76 13.66 -7.61
N GLN A 18 8.74 13.89 -6.77
CA GLN A 18 10.07 13.27 -6.89
C GLN A 18 10.00 11.76 -6.67
N PHE A 19 9.16 11.31 -5.74
CA PHE A 19 8.93 9.87 -5.53
C PHE A 19 8.27 9.21 -6.75
N GLU A 20 7.24 9.83 -7.36
CA GLU A 20 6.64 9.34 -8.61
C GLU A 20 7.67 9.25 -9.74
N GLN A 21 8.54 10.27 -9.88
CA GLN A 21 9.62 10.25 -10.87
C GLN A 21 10.61 9.11 -10.63
N LEU A 22 10.95 8.86 -9.35
CA LEU A 22 11.82 7.74 -8.97
C LEU A 22 11.18 6.39 -9.33
N CYS A 23 9.90 6.20 -9.03
CA CYS A 23 9.15 5.00 -9.41
C CYS A 23 9.10 4.82 -10.93
N ALA A 24 8.82 5.89 -11.67
CA ALA A 24 8.77 5.86 -13.14
C ALA A 24 10.14 5.51 -13.77
N ALA A 25 11.23 5.95 -13.16
CA ALA A 25 12.58 5.62 -13.60
C ALA A 25 13.03 4.18 -13.25
N ASN A 26 12.31 3.52 -12.30
CA ASN A 26 12.64 2.19 -11.80
C ASN A 26 11.39 1.29 -11.76
N PRO A 27 10.77 1.00 -12.90
CA PRO A 27 9.47 0.31 -12.95
C PRO A 27 9.53 -1.14 -12.44
N GLU A 28 10.70 -1.74 -12.38
CA GLU A 28 10.94 -3.10 -11.91
C GLU A 28 11.04 -3.20 -10.37
N ILE A 29 11.09 -2.07 -9.67
CA ILE A 29 11.29 -2.02 -8.22
C ILE A 29 10.03 -1.51 -7.54
N LYS A 30 9.51 -2.29 -6.59
CA LYS A 30 8.42 -1.82 -5.72
C LYS A 30 9.02 -0.95 -4.62
N LEU A 31 8.65 0.33 -4.63
CA LEU A 31 9.13 1.35 -3.69
C LEU A 31 7.97 1.88 -2.84
N GLU A 32 8.30 2.25 -1.61
CA GLU A 32 7.43 3.00 -0.71
C GLU A 32 8.21 4.15 -0.07
N LEU A 33 7.50 5.15 0.41
CA LEU A 33 8.07 6.29 1.15
C LEU A 33 7.44 6.36 2.54
N THR A 34 8.29 6.41 3.58
CA THR A 34 7.79 6.63 4.93
C THR A 34 7.38 8.08 5.13
N PRO A 35 6.52 8.40 6.12
CA PRO A 35 6.20 9.78 6.47
C PRO A 35 7.43 10.62 6.89
N THR A 36 8.50 9.96 7.31
CA THR A 36 9.78 10.60 7.68
C THR A 36 10.73 10.78 6.49
N GLY A 37 10.32 10.36 5.27
CA GLY A 37 11.11 10.50 4.05
C GLY A 37 12.13 9.38 3.80
N ALA A 38 12.09 8.28 4.56
CA ALA A 38 12.91 7.11 4.29
C ALA A 38 12.32 6.29 3.13
N LEU A 39 13.18 5.86 2.20
CA LEU A 39 12.81 5.01 1.07
C LEU A 39 12.78 3.55 1.50
N VAL A 40 11.69 2.86 1.19
CA VAL A 40 11.53 1.42 1.44
C VAL A 40 11.52 0.68 0.11
N ILE A 41 12.43 -0.28 -0.02
CA ILE A 41 12.55 -1.15 -1.20
C ILE A 41 11.99 -2.52 -0.82
N MET A 42 10.97 -2.96 -1.53
CA MET A 42 10.29 -4.23 -1.27
C MET A 42 10.91 -5.36 -2.08
N SER A 43 11.21 -6.47 -1.42
CA SER A 43 11.67 -7.68 -2.10
C SER A 43 10.50 -8.52 -2.63
N PRO A 44 10.71 -9.35 -3.66
CA PRO A 44 9.74 -10.34 -4.06
C PRO A 44 9.34 -11.26 -2.90
N THR A 45 8.10 -11.72 -2.89
CA THR A 45 7.58 -12.64 -1.88
C THR A 45 7.70 -14.10 -2.32
N GLY A 46 7.69 -15.03 -1.36
CA GLY A 46 7.63 -16.45 -1.64
C GLY A 46 6.27 -16.93 -2.16
N GLY A 47 6.22 -18.13 -2.76
CA GLY A 47 5.00 -18.67 -3.38
C GLY A 47 3.81 -18.79 -2.43
N GLU A 48 4.02 -19.21 -1.19
CA GLU A 48 2.96 -19.32 -0.18
C GLU A 48 2.32 -17.96 0.14
N THR A 49 3.12 -16.94 0.39
CA THR A 49 2.63 -15.57 0.63
C THR A 49 1.90 -15.04 -0.60
N GLY A 50 2.43 -15.27 -1.81
CA GLY A 50 1.77 -14.85 -3.06
C GLY A 50 0.41 -15.55 -3.27
N MET A 51 0.30 -16.85 -2.99
CA MET A 51 -0.95 -17.61 -3.04
C MET A 51 -1.97 -17.07 -2.03
N ASN A 52 -1.54 -16.80 -0.80
CA ASN A 52 -2.41 -16.26 0.24
C ASN A 52 -2.90 -14.86 -0.11
N ASN A 53 -2.03 -14.01 -0.66
CA ASN A 53 -2.40 -12.67 -1.11
C ASN A 53 -3.44 -12.72 -2.23
N ALA A 54 -3.22 -13.56 -3.24
CA ALA A 54 -4.17 -13.74 -4.34
C ALA A 54 -5.54 -14.22 -3.82
N THR A 55 -5.57 -15.17 -2.87
CA THR A 55 -6.80 -15.66 -2.25
C THR A 55 -7.54 -14.56 -1.49
N LEU A 56 -6.83 -13.72 -0.74
CA LEU A 56 -7.42 -12.61 -0.01
C LEU A 56 -8.01 -11.57 -0.95
N ILE A 57 -7.26 -11.16 -1.97
CA ILE A 57 -7.75 -10.22 -2.98
C ILE A 57 -9.03 -10.75 -3.62
N ALA A 58 -9.05 -12.02 -4.04
CA ALA A 58 -10.23 -12.63 -4.65
C ALA A 58 -11.45 -12.58 -3.72
N ARG A 59 -11.29 -12.88 -2.43
CA ARG A 59 -12.38 -12.80 -1.43
C ARG A 59 -12.90 -11.38 -1.25
N PHE A 60 -12.00 -10.40 -1.20
CA PHE A 60 -12.37 -8.99 -1.11
C PHE A 60 -13.13 -8.51 -2.36
N VAL A 61 -12.68 -8.92 -3.54
CA VAL A 61 -13.37 -8.58 -4.81
C VAL A 61 -14.77 -9.18 -4.82
N ILE A 62 -14.93 -10.48 -4.51
CA ILE A 62 -16.24 -11.15 -4.47
C ILE A 62 -17.18 -10.46 -3.46
N TRP A 63 -16.69 -10.16 -2.25
CA TRP A 63 -17.47 -9.44 -1.25
C TRP A 63 -17.88 -8.05 -1.75
N ASN A 64 -16.97 -7.31 -2.36
CA ASN A 64 -17.24 -5.96 -2.85
C ASN A 64 -18.21 -5.97 -4.05
N GLU A 65 -18.17 -6.98 -4.92
CA GLU A 65 -19.14 -7.16 -6.01
C GLU A 65 -20.55 -7.38 -5.48
N GLN A 66 -20.72 -8.13 -4.40
CA GLN A 66 -22.01 -8.37 -3.77
C GLN A 66 -22.57 -7.13 -3.07
N THR A 67 -21.70 -6.33 -2.46
CA THR A 67 -22.09 -5.15 -1.66
C THR A 67 -22.09 -3.85 -2.47
N ASN A 68 -21.22 -3.76 -3.47
CA ASN A 68 -21.00 -2.58 -4.33
C ASN A 68 -20.72 -1.28 -3.54
N LEU A 69 -20.06 -1.41 -2.37
CA LEU A 69 -19.83 -0.30 -1.45
C LEU A 69 -18.54 0.47 -1.74
N GLY A 70 -17.60 -0.11 -2.46
CA GLY A 70 -16.28 0.50 -2.69
C GLY A 70 -15.50 -0.09 -3.85
N VAL A 71 -14.20 0.11 -3.80
CA VAL A 71 -13.22 -0.36 -4.78
C VAL A 71 -12.10 -1.09 -4.05
N VAL A 72 -11.73 -2.27 -4.54
CA VAL A 72 -10.63 -3.10 -4.02
C VAL A 72 -9.38 -2.83 -4.86
N PHE A 73 -8.24 -2.78 -4.20
CA PHE A 73 -6.93 -2.58 -4.81
C PHE A 73 -5.96 -3.67 -4.37
N ASP A 74 -5.10 -4.06 -5.28
CA ASP A 74 -4.03 -5.02 -5.05
C ASP A 74 -2.73 -4.34 -4.56
N SER A 75 -1.72 -5.14 -4.29
CA SER A 75 -0.42 -4.71 -3.78
C SER A 75 0.42 -3.87 -4.76
N SER A 76 -0.02 -3.68 -5.99
CA SER A 76 0.66 -2.82 -6.97
C SER A 76 0.25 -1.35 -6.87
N THR A 77 -0.86 -1.08 -6.18
CA THR A 77 -1.41 0.28 -6.05
C THR A 77 -0.72 1.04 -4.92
N CYS A 78 -0.08 2.15 -5.26
CA CYS A 78 0.55 3.05 -4.29
C CYS A 78 -0.37 4.23 -3.94
N PHE A 79 -0.61 4.47 -2.67
CA PHE A 79 -1.45 5.56 -2.16
C PHE A 79 -0.59 6.68 -1.57
N LYS A 80 -0.88 7.93 -1.95
CA LYS A 80 -0.31 9.13 -1.33
C LYS A 80 -1.06 9.44 -0.04
N LEU A 81 -0.40 9.24 1.09
CA LEU A 81 -1.03 9.45 2.38
C LEU A 81 -0.93 10.92 2.83
N PRO A 82 -1.93 11.43 3.57
CA PRO A 82 -1.93 12.81 4.06
C PRO A 82 -0.74 13.16 4.97
N ASN A 83 -0.08 12.15 5.55
CA ASN A 83 1.10 12.31 6.41
C ASN A 83 2.43 12.39 5.65
N GLY A 84 2.40 12.44 4.31
CA GLY A 84 3.59 12.48 3.46
C GLY A 84 4.18 11.12 3.10
N GLY A 85 3.64 10.02 3.63
CA GLY A 85 4.04 8.67 3.25
C GLY A 85 3.39 8.21 1.94
N GLU A 86 4.03 7.26 1.27
CA GLU A 86 3.49 6.56 0.11
C GLU A 86 3.54 5.06 0.35
N ARG A 87 2.39 4.39 0.30
CA ARG A 87 2.25 2.99 0.71
C ARG A 87 1.46 2.16 -0.29
N SER A 88 1.88 0.90 -0.44
CA SER A 88 1.25 -0.09 -1.31
C SER A 88 0.88 -1.33 -0.50
N PRO A 89 -0.23 -1.31 0.26
CA PRO A 89 -0.64 -2.45 1.09
C PRO A 89 -0.98 -3.67 0.23
N ASP A 90 -0.90 -4.87 0.81
CA ASP A 90 -1.19 -6.12 0.10
C ASP A 90 -2.63 -6.18 -0.41
N VAL A 91 -3.59 -5.67 0.37
CA VAL A 91 -4.96 -5.42 -0.05
C VAL A 91 -5.41 -4.08 0.50
N ALA A 92 -6.05 -3.27 -0.34
CA ALA A 92 -6.72 -2.05 0.10
C ALA A 92 -8.17 -1.98 -0.40
N TRP A 93 -8.99 -1.27 0.34
CA TRP A 93 -10.35 -0.95 -0.05
C TRP A 93 -10.68 0.50 0.27
N VAL A 94 -11.36 1.15 -0.67
CA VAL A 94 -11.78 2.56 -0.55
C VAL A 94 -13.28 2.63 -0.77
N GLU A 95 -13.99 3.37 0.09
CA GLU A 95 -15.42 3.63 -0.07
C GLU A 95 -15.69 4.31 -1.42
N LYS A 96 -16.77 3.89 -2.08
CA LYS A 96 -17.12 4.30 -3.45
C LYS A 96 -17.30 5.82 -3.60
N SER A 97 -17.87 6.48 -2.60
CA SER A 97 -18.06 7.93 -2.61
C SER A 97 -16.71 8.67 -2.61
N ARG A 98 -15.75 8.20 -1.83
CA ARG A 98 -14.40 8.77 -1.75
C ARG A 98 -13.60 8.54 -3.02
N TRP A 99 -13.70 7.33 -3.59
CA TRP A 99 -13.07 7.03 -4.86
C TRP A 99 -13.64 7.90 -5.99
N ASN A 100 -14.96 8.03 -6.07
CA ASN A 100 -15.64 8.83 -7.10
C ASN A 100 -15.41 10.35 -6.95
N ALA A 101 -15.01 10.81 -5.78
CA ALA A 101 -14.64 12.22 -5.55
C ALA A 101 -13.27 12.58 -6.15
N LEU A 102 -12.44 11.59 -6.49
CA LEU A 102 -11.15 11.82 -7.16
C LEU A 102 -11.37 12.19 -8.63
N THR A 103 -10.50 13.06 -9.14
CA THR A 103 -10.47 13.35 -10.59
C THR A 103 -9.98 12.12 -11.37
N PRO A 104 -10.33 12.00 -12.67
CA PRO A 104 -9.81 10.92 -13.51
C PRO A 104 -8.29 10.85 -13.58
N GLU A 105 -7.60 11.97 -13.43
CA GLU A 105 -6.14 12.00 -13.37
C GLU A 105 -5.62 11.41 -12.05
N GLN A 106 -6.23 11.77 -10.91
CA GLN A 106 -5.88 11.22 -9.60
C GLN A 106 -6.14 9.71 -9.51
N GLN A 107 -7.22 9.21 -10.15
CA GLN A 107 -7.52 7.79 -10.22
C GLN A 107 -6.52 6.99 -11.07
N ARG A 108 -5.92 7.61 -12.09
CA ARG A 108 -4.93 6.96 -12.97
C ARG A 108 -3.52 6.96 -12.41
N LYS A 109 -3.21 7.88 -11.52
CA LYS A 109 -1.90 7.98 -10.83
C LYS A 109 -1.98 7.35 -9.44
N PHE A 110 -1.03 7.66 -8.57
CA PHE A 110 -1.09 7.29 -7.17
C PHE A 110 -2.22 8.07 -6.48
N PRO A 111 -3.31 7.41 -6.03
CA PRO A 111 -4.46 8.12 -5.47
C PRO A 111 -4.08 8.89 -4.21
N PRO A 112 -4.40 10.21 -4.12
CA PRO A 112 -4.07 11.04 -2.96
C PRO A 112 -5.10 10.85 -1.83
N LEU A 113 -5.20 9.65 -1.30
CA LEU A 113 -6.11 9.32 -0.20
C LEU A 113 -5.54 8.19 0.65
N CYS A 114 -6.00 8.14 1.90
CA CYS A 114 -5.79 6.97 2.74
C CYS A 114 -6.92 5.96 2.50
N PRO A 115 -6.64 4.69 2.22
CA PRO A 115 -7.65 3.65 2.15
C PRO A 115 -8.48 3.58 3.44
N ASP A 116 -9.76 3.21 3.34
CA ASP A 116 -10.64 2.98 4.49
C ASP A 116 -10.29 1.66 5.18
N PHE A 117 -9.76 0.71 4.41
CA PHE A 117 -9.23 -0.55 4.90
C PHE A 117 -7.94 -0.88 4.18
N ALA A 118 -6.95 -1.37 4.92
CA ALA A 118 -5.70 -1.90 4.41
C ALA A 118 -5.31 -3.18 5.18
N LEU A 119 -4.80 -4.17 4.46
CA LEU A 119 -4.32 -5.43 5.02
C LEU A 119 -2.90 -5.69 4.54
N GLU A 120 -2.04 -6.10 5.47
CA GLU A 120 -0.68 -6.54 5.21
C GLU A 120 -0.52 -8.00 5.66
N LEU A 121 0.04 -8.84 4.81
CA LEU A 121 0.40 -10.22 5.13
C LEU A 121 1.77 -10.26 5.79
N VAL A 122 1.81 -10.68 7.03
CA VAL A 122 3.07 -10.87 7.77
C VAL A 122 3.60 -12.27 7.50
N SER A 123 4.78 -12.36 6.87
CA SER A 123 5.51 -13.64 6.74
C SER A 123 6.09 -14.06 8.08
N PRO A 124 6.10 -15.38 8.43
CA PRO A 124 6.64 -15.87 9.69
C PRO A 124 8.12 -15.50 9.93
N ALA A 125 8.88 -15.19 8.88
CA ALA A 125 10.31 -14.88 8.92
C ALA A 125 10.62 -13.38 9.02
N THR A 126 9.61 -12.50 9.15
CA THR A 126 9.83 -11.06 9.07
C THR A 126 9.44 -10.39 10.39
N THR A 127 10.36 -9.60 10.95
CA THR A 127 9.99 -8.60 11.97
C THR A 127 8.89 -7.73 11.36
N PRO A 128 7.73 -7.55 12.03
CA PRO A 128 6.66 -6.74 11.46
C PRO A 128 7.23 -5.34 11.15
N PRO A 129 6.89 -4.77 9.99
CA PRO A 129 7.23 -3.38 9.70
C PRO A 129 6.68 -2.49 10.80
N PRO A 130 7.33 -1.36 11.11
CA PRO A 130 6.78 -0.40 12.06
C PRO A 130 5.34 -0.12 11.63
N SER A 131 4.41 -0.27 12.58
CA SER A 131 2.97 -0.21 12.35
C SER A 131 2.62 0.90 11.35
N ALA A 132 1.89 0.52 10.29
CA ALA A 132 1.40 1.48 9.30
C ALA A 132 0.79 2.67 10.05
N PRO A 133 1.11 3.92 9.67
CA PRO A 133 0.58 5.08 10.35
C PRO A 133 -0.94 5.01 10.26
N LYS A 134 -1.60 5.00 11.41
CA LYS A 134 -3.05 5.02 11.49
C LYS A 134 -3.53 6.34 10.89
N CYS A 135 -4.01 6.32 9.67
CA CYS A 135 -4.88 7.38 9.19
C CYS A 135 -6.08 7.42 10.12
N LYS A 136 -6.57 8.59 10.49
CA LYS A 136 -7.61 8.78 11.54
C LYS A 136 -8.91 8.00 11.32
N ASN A 137 -9.06 7.29 10.20
CA ASN A 137 -10.24 6.48 9.83
C ASN A 137 -9.91 5.03 9.43
N THR A 138 -8.70 4.54 9.68
CA THR A 138 -8.34 3.18 9.29
C THR A 138 -8.69 2.21 10.40
N SER A 139 -9.70 1.39 10.16
CA SER A 139 -10.00 0.22 10.97
C SER A 139 -8.96 -0.87 10.67
N THR A 140 -8.15 -1.15 11.65
CA THR A 140 -7.44 -2.41 11.95
C THR A 140 -6.62 -3.07 10.84
N VAL A 141 -5.31 -3.06 11.05
CA VAL A 141 -4.37 -4.05 10.48
C VAL A 141 -4.72 -5.43 11.07
N ALA A 142 -5.27 -6.33 10.27
CA ALA A 142 -5.41 -7.72 10.66
C ALA A 142 -4.13 -8.47 10.23
N SER A 143 -3.32 -8.91 11.19
CA SER A 143 -2.26 -9.87 10.94
C SER A 143 -2.89 -11.25 10.79
N ALA A 144 -2.94 -11.79 9.59
CA ALA A 144 -3.27 -13.19 9.37
C ALA A 144 -1.98 -14.01 9.51
N SER A 145 -1.79 -14.66 10.65
CA SER A 145 -0.82 -15.75 10.78
C SER A 145 -1.46 -16.99 10.16
N ALA A 146 -0.87 -17.50 9.07
CA ALA A 146 -1.20 -18.82 8.58
C ALA A 146 -0.67 -19.85 9.57
N GLY A 147 -1.58 -20.60 10.21
CA GLY A 147 -1.29 -21.83 10.94
C GLY A 147 -1.34 -23.02 9.99
#